data_8f506cdedce6092df40b4dff69ff3a06
#
_entry.id   8f506cdedce6092df40b4dff69ff3a06
#
_cell.length_a   1.000
_cell.length_b   1.000
_cell.length_c   1.000
_cell.angle_alpha   90.00
_cell.angle_beta   90.00
_cell.angle_gamma   90.00
#
_symmetry.space_group_name_H-M   'P 1'
#
loop_
_entity.id
_entity.type
_entity.pdbx_description
1 polymer ?
#
loop_
_entity_poly.entity_id
_entity_poly.type
_entity_poly.pdbx_seq_one_letter_code
_entity_poly.pdbx_strand_id
1 'polypeptide(L)'
;MASHFDFISADGTTLVEVKNYNQSKRNQYDADTALMPAADRAQCIHEATVHRVQRVILAVLFGGQELVLIDTQVSDAEKDALIQLEAELWGSIQAKQPPSATTVDAAKKLYPISTTAGVLANAQLEQACQQLKAIKNQIKQFEEAEEKLQGFIQGQMKDAGSLISFDGKVLATWNSSKGSKRFDPKLLQAEMPEVYERYVIEQPGSRRFLVK
;
A
#
# COMPACT_ATOMS: atom_id res chain seq x y z
N MET A 1 -17.97 -18.92 -11.74
CA MET A 1 -17.61 -17.50 -11.73
C MET A 1 -18.85 -16.65 -11.92
N ALA A 2 -18.93 -15.50 -11.28
CA ALA A 2 -19.99 -14.52 -11.46
C ALA A 2 -19.38 -13.12 -11.32
N SER A 3 -19.87 -12.13 -12.07
CA SER A 3 -19.46 -10.75 -11.96
C SER A 3 -20.64 -9.81 -12.17
N HIS A 4 -20.48 -8.59 -11.73
CA HIS A 4 -21.33 -7.46 -12.07
C HIS A 4 -20.47 -6.51 -12.91
N PHE A 5 -21.05 -5.97 -13.95
CA PHE A 5 -20.45 -4.92 -14.78
C PHE A 5 -21.38 -3.70 -14.77
N ASP A 6 -20.83 -2.52 -15.01
CA ASP A 6 -21.64 -1.30 -14.97
C ASP A 6 -22.45 -1.13 -16.27
N PHE A 7 -21.81 -1.33 -17.43
CA PHE A 7 -22.48 -1.21 -18.74
C PHE A 7 -21.94 -2.22 -19.74
N ILE A 8 -22.78 -2.51 -20.74
CA ILE A 8 -22.42 -3.29 -21.94
C ILE A 8 -22.85 -2.53 -23.18
N SER A 9 -22.03 -2.59 -24.24
CA SER A 9 -22.39 -2.00 -25.53
C SER A 9 -23.64 -2.66 -26.12
N ALA A 10 -24.37 -1.92 -26.98
CA ALA A 10 -25.62 -2.41 -27.57
C ALA A 10 -25.45 -3.68 -28.39
N ASP A 11 -24.27 -3.92 -28.97
CA ASP A 11 -23.91 -5.14 -29.71
C ASP A 11 -23.42 -6.28 -28.80
N GLY A 12 -23.31 -6.05 -27.49
CA GLY A 12 -22.87 -7.03 -26.52
C GLY A 12 -21.38 -7.40 -26.57
N THR A 13 -20.54 -6.65 -27.28
CA THR A 13 -19.14 -7.01 -27.52
C THR A 13 -18.15 -6.34 -26.59
N THR A 14 -18.55 -5.24 -25.93
CA THR A 14 -17.68 -4.42 -25.10
C THR A 14 -18.33 -4.16 -23.75
N LEU A 15 -17.62 -4.44 -22.66
CA LEU A 15 -18.00 -4.02 -21.31
C LEU A 15 -17.42 -2.64 -20.98
N VAL A 16 -18.09 -1.92 -20.10
CA VAL A 16 -17.58 -0.68 -19.50
C VAL A 16 -17.64 -0.82 -18.00
N GLU A 17 -16.50 -0.72 -17.35
CA GLU A 17 -16.34 -0.65 -15.91
C GLU A 17 -16.02 0.77 -15.49
N VAL A 18 -16.72 1.30 -14.49
CA VAL A 18 -16.60 2.70 -14.05
C VAL A 18 -15.94 2.77 -12.68
N LYS A 19 -14.95 3.61 -12.54
CA LYS A 19 -14.26 3.89 -11.27
C LYS A 19 -14.28 5.38 -10.96
N ASN A 20 -14.41 5.71 -9.67
CA ASN A 20 -14.25 7.07 -9.19
C ASN A 20 -13.14 7.08 -8.13
N TYR A 21 -12.00 7.70 -8.46
CA TYR A 21 -10.82 7.75 -7.60
C TYR A 21 -10.42 9.18 -7.26
N ASN A 22 -9.68 9.31 -6.17
CA ASN A 22 -9.03 10.56 -5.82
C ASN A 22 -7.98 10.94 -6.88
N GLN A 23 -7.80 12.24 -7.12
CA GLN A 23 -6.82 12.79 -8.07
C GLN A 23 -5.39 12.27 -7.82
N SER A 24 -5.01 11.95 -6.58
CA SER A 24 -3.69 11.41 -6.25
C SER A 24 -3.36 10.07 -6.93
N LYS A 25 -4.36 9.34 -7.44
CA LYS A 25 -4.14 8.09 -8.18
C LYS A 25 -3.97 8.28 -9.68
N ARG A 26 -4.17 9.50 -10.21
CA ARG A 26 -4.18 9.78 -11.66
C ARG A 26 -2.92 9.29 -12.39
N ASN A 27 -1.75 9.42 -11.77
CA ASN A 27 -0.46 9.01 -12.34
C ASN A 27 -0.27 7.49 -12.48
N GLN A 28 -1.20 6.68 -11.97
CA GLN A 28 -1.16 5.21 -12.11
C GLN A 28 -1.91 4.72 -13.37
N TYR A 29 -2.49 5.65 -14.14
CA TYR A 29 -3.32 5.33 -15.29
C TYR A 29 -2.87 6.10 -16.51
N ASP A 30 -2.78 5.40 -17.64
CA ASP A 30 -2.41 5.97 -18.94
C ASP A 30 -3.25 5.31 -20.04
N ALA A 31 -4.04 6.12 -20.76
CA ALA A 31 -4.94 5.65 -21.81
C ALA A 31 -4.18 5.19 -23.06
N ASP A 32 -3.05 5.83 -23.37
CA ASP A 32 -2.29 5.54 -24.59
C ASP A 32 -1.55 4.20 -24.49
N THR A 33 -1.09 3.85 -23.29
CA THR A 33 -0.38 2.60 -23.02
C THR A 33 -1.24 1.52 -22.36
N ALA A 34 -2.53 1.82 -22.13
CA ALA A 34 -3.47 0.99 -21.36
C ALA A 34 -2.94 0.62 -19.95
N LEU A 35 -2.10 1.50 -19.36
CA LEU A 35 -1.56 1.31 -18.03
C LEU A 35 -2.66 1.52 -16.97
N MET A 36 -2.76 0.59 -16.05
CA MET A 36 -3.64 0.64 -14.89
C MET A 36 -3.10 -0.24 -13.75
N PRO A 37 -3.54 -0.05 -12.50
CA PRO A 37 -3.19 -0.95 -11.41
C PRO A 37 -3.60 -2.41 -11.67
N ALA A 38 -2.78 -3.35 -11.20
CA ALA A 38 -3.01 -4.78 -11.41
C ALA A 38 -4.39 -5.26 -10.90
N ALA A 39 -4.92 -4.64 -9.83
CA ALA A 39 -6.23 -4.96 -9.29
C ALA A 39 -7.36 -4.60 -10.28
N ASP A 40 -7.29 -3.42 -10.89
CA ASP A 40 -8.29 -2.99 -11.89
C ASP A 40 -8.16 -3.82 -13.17
N ARG A 41 -6.92 -4.15 -13.59
CA ARG A 41 -6.67 -5.07 -14.70
C ARG A 41 -7.28 -6.44 -14.46
N ALA A 42 -7.07 -7.02 -13.27
CA ALA A 42 -7.63 -8.32 -12.91
C ALA A 42 -9.16 -8.30 -12.93
N GLN A 43 -9.79 -7.22 -12.46
CA GLN A 43 -11.24 -7.05 -12.54
C GLN A 43 -11.73 -7.04 -13.99
N CYS A 44 -11.10 -6.25 -14.87
CA CYS A 44 -11.44 -6.21 -16.29
C CYS A 44 -11.33 -7.60 -16.95
N ILE A 45 -10.26 -8.37 -16.62
CA ILE A 45 -10.08 -9.73 -17.14
C ILE A 45 -11.18 -10.67 -16.62
N HIS A 46 -11.51 -10.58 -15.32
CA HIS A 46 -12.57 -11.37 -14.69
C HIS A 46 -13.93 -11.14 -15.36
N GLU A 47 -14.32 -9.90 -15.54
CA GLU A 47 -15.57 -9.52 -16.18
C GLU A 47 -15.63 -9.96 -17.66
N ALA A 48 -14.53 -9.71 -18.41
CA ALA A 48 -14.39 -10.18 -19.78
C ALA A 48 -14.50 -11.71 -19.90
N THR A 49 -13.99 -12.44 -18.91
CA THR A 49 -14.06 -13.90 -18.82
C THR A 49 -15.49 -14.38 -18.59
N VAL A 50 -16.17 -13.82 -17.60
CA VAL A 50 -17.55 -14.19 -17.23
C VAL A 50 -18.53 -13.91 -18.38
N HIS A 51 -18.37 -12.76 -19.03
CA HIS A 51 -19.27 -12.30 -20.10
C HIS A 51 -18.81 -12.73 -21.51
N ARG A 52 -17.67 -13.43 -21.63
CA ARG A 52 -17.11 -13.96 -22.89
C ARG A 52 -16.86 -12.87 -23.95
N VAL A 53 -16.46 -11.68 -23.51
CA VAL A 53 -16.02 -10.59 -24.38
C VAL A 53 -14.51 -10.48 -24.38
N GLN A 54 -13.93 -9.76 -25.33
CA GLN A 54 -12.48 -9.52 -25.41
C GLN A 54 -12.12 -8.06 -25.18
N ARG A 55 -13.11 -7.18 -25.05
CA ARG A 55 -12.88 -5.75 -24.87
C ARG A 55 -13.57 -5.22 -23.65
N VAL A 56 -12.84 -4.49 -22.84
CA VAL A 56 -13.34 -3.78 -21.66
C VAL A 56 -12.81 -2.35 -21.71
N ILE A 57 -13.69 -1.37 -21.57
CA ILE A 57 -13.31 0.02 -21.39
C ILE A 57 -13.38 0.32 -19.88
N LEU A 58 -12.23 0.62 -19.29
CA LEU A 58 -12.18 1.12 -17.91
C LEU A 58 -12.33 2.64 -17.94
N ALA A 59 -13.47 3.13 -17.47
CA ALA A 59 -13.79 4.55 -17.38
C ALA A 59 -13.49 5.07 -15.97
N VAL A 60 -12.44 5.85 -15.80
CA VAL A 60 -11.99 6.33 -14.50
C VAL A 60 -12.21 7.83 -14.37
N LEU A 61 -13.03 8.23 -13.40
CA LEU A 61 -13.24 9.63 -13.03
C LEU A 61 -12.32 9.98 -11.86
N PHE A 62 -11.41 10.93 -12.06
CA PHE A 62 -10.48 11.39 -11.02
C PHE A 62 -10.94 12.70 -10.39
N GLY A 63 -11.11 12.69 -9.07
CA GLY A 63 -11.51 13.88 -8.31
C GLY A 63 -12.85 14.50 -8.74
N GLY A 64 -13.68 13.74 -9.47
CA GLY A 64 -14.95 14.24 -10.02
C GLY A 64 -14.79 15.20 -11.21
N GLN A 65 -13.59 15.39 -11.78
CA GLN A 65 -13.30 16.42 -12.77
C GLN A 65 -12.66 15.90 -14.06
N GLU A 66 -11.82 14.86 -13.99
CA GLU A 66 -11.09 14.32 -15.14
C GLU A 66 -11.55 12.89 -15.43
N LEU A 67 -12.13 12.67 -16.61
CA LEU A 67 -12.51 11.34 -17.09
C LEU A 67 -11.41 10.79 -18.00
N VAL A 68 -10.90 9.61 -17.68
CA VAL A 68 -9.95 8.86 -18.49
C VAL A 68 -10.59 7.55 -18.91
N LEU A 69 -10.58 7.27 -20.22
CA LEU A 69 -11.07 6.01 -20.80
C LEU A 69 -9.88 5.16 -21.21
N ILE A 70 -9.76 3.97 -20.64
CA ILE A 70 -8.68 3.04 -20.96
C ILE A 70 -9.29 1.86 -21.72
N ASP A 71 -8.97 1.76 -23.00
CA ASP A 71 -9.41 0.67 -23.86
C ASP A 71 -8.52 -0.54 -23.64
N THR A 72 -9.10 -1.60 -23.15
CA THR A 72 -8.38 -2.80 -22.73
C THR A 72 -8.82 -3.99 -23.57
N GLN A 73 -7.86 -4.60 -24.27
CA GLN A 73 -8.04 -5.90 -24.89
C GLN A 73 -7.63 -7.01 -23.91
N VAL A 74 -8.45 -8.04 -23.82
CA VAL A 74 -8.25 -9.19 -22.95
C VAL A 74 -8.11 -10.44 -23.80
N SER A 75 -6.92 -11.02 -23.79
CA SER A 75 -6.61 -12.24 -24.52
C SER A 75 -7.16 -13.48 -23.82
N ASP A 76 -7.36 -14.56 -24.58
CA ASP A 76 -7.81 -15.82 -24.00
C ASP A 76 -6.75 -16.41 -23.05
N ALA A 77 -5.47 -16.18 -23.32
CA ALA A 77 -4.38 -16.59 -22.40
C ALA A 77 -4.46 -15.89 -21.02
N GLU A 78 -4.81 -14.61 -20.98
CA GLU A 78 -5.03 -13.89 -19.71
C GLU A 78 -6.26 -14.41 -18.97
N LYS A 79 -7.34 -14.74 -19.71
CA LYS A 79 -8.54 -15.34 -19.11
C LYS A 79 -8.24 -16.69 -18.49
N ASP A 80 -7.54 -17.58 -19.22
CA ASP A 80 -7.16 -18.89 -18.74
C ASP A 80 -6.24 -18.83 -17.52
N ALA A 81 -5.27 -17.93 -17.52
CA ALA A 81 -4.39 -17.69 -16.37
C ALA A 81 -5.16 -17.22 -15.14
N LEU A 82 -6.12 -16.30 -15.31
CA LEU A 82 -6.97 -15.84 -14.21
C LEU A 82 -7.88 -16.94 -13.68
N ILE A 83 -8.50 -17.74 -14.55
CA ILE A 83 -9.34 -18.88 -14.16
C ILE A 83 -8.55 -19.86 -13.28
N GLN A 84 -7.31 -20.19 -13.66
CA GLN A 84 -6.45 -21.06 -12.87
C GLN A 84 -6.15 -20.46 -11.49
N LEU A 85 -5.76 -19.18 -11.44
CA LEU A 85 -5.47 -18.50 -10.18
C LEU A 85 -6.69 -18.46 -9.25
N GLU A 86 -7.88 -18.18 -9.77
CA GLU A 86 -9.12 -18.17 -9.00
C GLU A 86 -9.52 -19.58 -8.53
N ALA A 87 -9.31 -20.61 -9.35
CA ALA A 87 -9.55 -22.00 -8.97
C ALA A 87 -8.63 -22.45 -7.83
N GLU A 88 -7.34 -22.10 -7.88
CA GLU A 88 -6.37 -22.37 -6.80
C GLU A 88 -6.77 -21.66 -5.50
N LEU A 89 -7.13 -20.38 -5.60
CA LEU A 89 -7.59 -19.60 -4.45
C LEU A 89 -8.86 -20.22 -3.85
N TRP A 90 -9.82 -20.59 -4.69
CA TRP A 90 -11.06 -21.22 -4.25
C TRP A 90 -10.81 -22.58 -3.57
N GLY A 91 -9.93 -23.40 -4.12
CA GLY A 91 -9.48 -24.64 -3.51
C GLY A 91 -8.86 -24.43 -2.13
N SER A 92 -8.03 -23.41 -1.98
CA SER A 92 -7.42 -23.02 -0.70
C SER A 92 -8.46 -22.56 0.32
N ILE A 93 -9.48 -21.80 -0.11
CA ILE A 93 -10.60 -21.37 0.74
C ILE A 93 -11.39 -22.57 1.24
N GLN A 94 -11.75 -23.51 0.35
CA GLN A 94 -12.50 -24.71 0.71
C GLN A 94 -11.72 -25.63 1.65
N ALA A 95 -10.42 -25.75 1.43
CA ALA A 95 -9.52 -26.49 2.30
C ALA A 95 -9.22 -25.76 3.63
N LYS A 96 -9.72 -24.55 3.83
CA LYS A 96 -9.41 -23.65 4.98
C LYS A 96 -7.89 -23.44 5.16
N GLN A 97 -7.16 -23.46 4.07
CA GLN A 97 -5.72 -23.21 4.02
C GLN A 97 -5.47 -21.80 3.51
N PRO A 98 -5.05 -20.86 4.37
CA PRO A 98 -4.72 -19.53 3.91
C PRO A 98 -3.52 -19.56 2.96
N PRO A 99 -3.45 -18.68 1.95
CA PRO A 99 -2.28 -18.57 1.08
C PRO A 99 -1.04 -18.21 1.90
N SER A 100 0.13 -18.57 1.38
CA SER A 100 1.40 -18.21 2.01
C SER A 100 1.54 -16.71 2.19
N ALA A 101 2.09 -16.29 3.33
CA ALA A 101 2.33 -14.88 3.59
C ALA A 101 3.45 -14.35 2.68
N THR A 102 3.10 -13.53 1.71
CA THR A 102 4.06 -12.88 0.79
C THR A 102 4.43 -11.47 1.21
N THR A 103 3.70 -10.88 2.16
CA THR A 103 3.94 -9.55 2.70
C THR A 103 4.07 -9.58 4.23
N VAL A 104 4.71 -8.54 4.78
CA VAL A 104 4.83 -8.38 6.24
C VAL A 104 3.46 -8.31 6.91
N ASP A 105 2.50 -7.63 6.30
CA ASP A 105 1.15 -7.48 6.86
C ASP A 105 0.36 -8.79 6.78
N ALA A 106 0.50 -9.57 5.72
CA ALA A 106 -0.08 -10.91 5.63
C ALA A 106 0.51 -11.83 6.72
N ALA A 107 1.83 -11.79 6.91
CA ALA A 107 2.49 -12.58 7.97
C ALA A 107 2.01 -12.22 9.38
N LYS A 108 1.82 -10.92 9.67
CA LYS A 108 1.27 -10.45 10.96
C LYS A 108 -0.17 -10.92 11.18
N LYS A 109 -1.00 -10.91 10.13
CA LYS A 109 -2.40 -11.37 10.22
C LYS A 109 -2.51 -12.88 10.40
N LEU A 110 -1.70 -13.66 9.68
CA LEU A 110 -1.70 -15.11 9.76
C LEU A 110 -1.10 -15.64 11.06
N TYR A 111 -0.08 -14.94 11.58
CA TYR A 111 0.69 -15.37 12.74
C TYR A 111 0.77 -14.28 13.82
N PRO A 112 -0.36 -13.86 14.40
CA PRO A 112 -0.41 -12.72 15.34
C PRO A 112 0.32 -12.99 16.67
N ILE A 113 0.42 -14.26 17.08
CA ILE A 113 0.99 -14.68 18.34
C ILE A 113 2.24 -15.55 18.07
N SER A 114 3.30 -15.34 18.86
CA SER A 114 4.49 -16.18 18.80
C SER A 114 4.37 -17.37 19.76
N THR A 115 4.94 -18.49 19.33
CA THR A 115 5.22 -19.64 20.22
C THR A 115 6.67 -19.60 20.68
N THR A 116 7.02 -20.46 21.63
CA THR A 116 8.42 -20.66 22.08
C THR A 116 9.24 -21.55 21.12
N ALA A 117 8.59 -22.11 20.07
CA ALA A 117 9.26 -22.99 19.11
C ALA A 117 10.23 -22.19 18.22
N GLY A 118 11.39 -22.78 17.95
CA GLY A 118 12.35 -22.30 16.95
C GLY A 118 12.15 -23.01 15.61
N VAL A 119 12.43 -22.31 14.54
CA VAL A 119 12.47 -22.87 13.17
C VAL A 119 13.92 -22.91 12.72
N LEU A 120 14.37 -24.07 12.25
CA LEU A 120 15.70 -24.20 11.65
C LEU A 120 15.72 -23.48 10.29
N ALA A 121 16.67 -22.57 10.13
CA ALA A 121 16.85 -21.87 8.87
C ALA A 121 17.48 -22.81 7.83
N ASN A 122 16.99 -22.72 6.60
CA ASN A 122 17.72 -23.26 5.44
C ASN A 122 18.66 -22.17 4.88
N ALA A 123 19.52 -22.54 3.94
CA ALA A 123 20.49 -21.61 3.34
C ALA A 123 19.84 -20.33 2.74
N GLN A 124 18.66 -20.46 2.15
CA GLN A 124 17.92 -19.32 1.59
C GLN A 124 17.46 -18.32 2.68
N LEU A 125 16.96 -18.83 3.81
CA LEU A 125 16.56 -17.99 4.95
C LEU A 125 17.76 -17.31 5.62
N GLU A 126 18.89 -18.03 5.74
CA GLU A 126 20.13 -17.45 6.26
C GLU A 126 20.62 -16.31 5.37
N GLN A 127 20.65 -16.54 4.05
CA GLN A 127 21.02 -15.50 3.07
C GLN A 127 20.06 -14.28 3.16
N ALA A 128 18.76 -14.51 3.24
CA ALA A 128 17.78 -13.44 3.37
C ALA A 128 18.00 -12.61 4.67
N CYS A 129 18.31 -13.25 5.79
CA CYS A 129 18.66 -12.57 7.03
C CYS A 129 19.94 -11.73 6.89
N GLN A 130 20.96 -12.25 6.24
CA GLN A 130 22.21 -11.51 5.99
C GLN A 130 21.97 -10.30 5.08
N GLN A 131 21.22 -10.47 4.00
CA GLN A 131 20.84 -9.37 3.10
C GLN A 131 20.03 -8.29 3.83
N LEU A 132 19.04 -8.70 4.62
CA LEU A 132 18.24 -7.75 5.41
C LEU A 132 19.08 -6.97 6.42
N LYS A 133 20.05 -7.63 7.06
CA LYS A 133 21.00 -6.96 7.97
C LYS A 133 21.89 -5.97 7.23
N ALA A 134 22.38 -6.32 6.04
CA ALA A 134 23.18 -5.42 5.20
C ALA A 134 22.35 -4.19 4.77
N ILE A 135 21.11 -4.39 4.31
CA ILE A 135 20.20 -3.31 3.94
C ILE A 135 19.93 -2.37 5.11
N LYS A 136 19.65 -2.91 6.30
CA LYS A 136 19.44 -2.10 7.50
C LYS A 136 20.66 -1.26 7.87
N ASN A 137 21.85 -1.80 7.70
CA ASN A 137 23.10 -1.03 7.94
C ASN A 137 23.26 0.10 6.91
N GLN A 138 22.93 -0.14 5.65
CA GLN A 138 22.92 0.90 4.62
C GLN A 138 21.90 2.00 4.91
N ILE A 139 20.68 1.63 5.29
CA ILE A 139 19.64 2.59 5.70
C ILE A 139 20.17 3.48 6.83
N LYS A 140 20.73 2.88 7.88
CA LYS A 140 21.31 3.65 8.98
C LYS A 140 22.42 4.62 8.54
N GLN A 141 23.29 4.21 7.62
CA GLN A 141 24.34 5.09 7.06
C GLN A 141 23.74 6.26 6.27
N PHE A 142 22.68 6.00 5.49
CA PHE A 142 21.97 7.06 4.77
C PHE A 142 21.22 8.01 5.70
N GLU A 143 20.57 7.51 6.75
CA GLU A 143 19.92 8.33 7.79
C GLU A 143 20.94 9.23 8.50
N GLU A 144 22.13 8.71 8.86
CA GLU A 144 23.22 9.50 9.45
C GLU A 144 23.77 10.57 8.48
N ALA A 145 23.84 10.25 7.19
CA ALA A 145 24.27 11.21 6.16
C ALA A 145 23.21 12.30 5.93
N GLU A 146 21.93 11.90 5.90
CA GLU A 146 20.80 12.82 5.80
C GLU A 146 20.77 13.80 6.99
N GLU A 147 20.90 13.29 8.23
CA GLU A 147 20.92 14.11 9.44
C GLU A 147 22.06 15.14 9.42
N LYS A 148 23.26 14.75 8.96
CA LYS A 148 24.39 15.66 8.82
C LYS A 148 24.10 16.77 7.80
N LEU A 149 23.53 16.45 6.65
CA LEU A 149 23.17 17.44 5.62
C LEU A 149 22.07 18.37 6.10
N GLN A 150 21.03 17.84 6.74
CA GLN A 150 19.98 18.63 7.35
C GLN A 150 20.53 19.57 8.41
N GLY A 151 21.35 19.07 9.32
CA GLY A 151 21.99 19.88 10.35
C GLY A 151 22.86 21.01 9.78
N PHE A 152 23.62 20.73 8.70
CA PHE A 152 24.40 21.77 8.00
C PHE A 152 23.48 22.84 7.40
N ILE A 153 22.43 22.44 6.67
CA ILE A 153 21.48 23.38 6.04
C ILE A 153 20.75 24.21 7.09
N GLN A 154 20.19 23.59 8.13
CA GLN A 154 19.49 24.28 9.22
C GLN A 154 20.43 25.23 9.98
N GLY A 155 21.67 24.84 10.20
CA GLY A 155 22.68 25.70 10.82
C GLY A 155 22.99 26.97 10.01
N GLN A 156 22.90 26.91 8.67
CA GLN A 156 23.03 28.07 7.81
C GLN A 156 21.75 28.92 7.73
N MET A 157 20.56 28.27 7.83
CA MET A 157 19.28 28.98 7.81
C MET A 157 19.02 29.78 9.08
N LYS A 158 19.52 29.37 10.23
CA LYS A 158 19.28 30.01 11.55
C LYS A 158 17.78 30.27 11.77
N ASP A 159 17.37 31.54 11.88
CA ASP A 159 15.98 31.94 12.12
C ASP A 159 15.17 32.12 10.81
N ALA A 160 15.80 31.91 9.64
CA ALA A 160 15.12 32.06 8.35
C ALA A 160 14.17 30.88 8.09
N GLY A 161 12.94 31.18 7.70
CA GLY A 161 11.93 30.17 7.34
C GLY A 161 12.13 29.53 5.96
N SER A 162 12.98 30.12 5.10
CA SER A 162 13.24 29.63 3.74
C SER A 162 14.68 29.80 3.32
N LEU A 163 15.22 28.82 2.60
CA LEU A 163 16.49 28.88 1.88
C LEU A 163 16.20 29.08 0.39
N ILE A 164 16.79 30.09 -0.22
CA ILE A 164 16.50 30.50 -1.60
C ILE A 164 17.80 30.45 -2.41
N SER A 165 17.75 29.91 -3.63
CA SER A 165 18.87 29.91 -4.58
C SER A 165 19.08 31.26 -5.24
N PHE A 166 20.17 31.45 -5.95
CA PHE A 166 20.52 32.72 -6.65
C PHE A 166 19.51 33.12 -7.72
N ASP A 167 18.81 32.16 -8.32
CA ASP A 167 17.73 32.35 -9.30
C ASP A 167 16.33 32.54 -8.67
N GLY A 168 16.27 32.66 -7.33
CA GLY A 168 15.03 32.93 -6.60
C GLY A 168 14.19 31.69 -6.29
N LYS A 169 14.67 30.47 -6.57
CA LYS A 169 13.94 29.23 -6.29
C LYS A 169 14.10 28.84 -4.81
N VAL A 170 12.98 28.49 -4.16
CA VAL A 170 13.01 27.94 -2.80
C VAL A 170 13.60 26.53 -2.82
N LEU A 171 14.72 26.33 -2.10
CA LEU A 171 15.45 25.07 -1.98
C LEU A 171 14.99 24.27 -0.76
N ALA A 172 14.72 24.95 0.37
CA ALA A 172 14.27 24.34 1.60
C ALA A 172 13.38 25.31 2.41
N THR A 173 12.53 24.78 3.25
CA THR A 173 11.72 25.52 4.22
C THR A 173 11.88 24.92 5.60
N TRP A 174 12.00 25.77 6.62
CA TRP A 174 12.10 25.36 8.02
C TRP A 174 11.30 26.34 8.89
N ASN A 175 9.99 26.10 8.97
CA ASN A 175 9.05 27.00 9.63
C ASN A 175 8.55 26.43 10.96
N SER A 176 8.30 27.30 11.93
CA SER A 176 7.65 26.91 13.19
C SER A 176 6.19 26.50 12.93
N SER A 177 5.80 25.34 13.45
CA SER A 177 4.39 24.93 13.46
C SER A 177 3.63 25.63 14.61
N LYS A 178 2.31 25.76 14.45
CA LYS A 178 1.46 26.20 15.58
C LYS A 178 1.51 25.17 16.70
N GLY A 179 1.61 25.64 17.95
CA GLY A 179 1.48 24.77 19.12
C GLY A 179 0.14 24.00 19.11
N SER A 180 0.19 22.74 19.50
CA SER A 180 -0.99 21.89 19.64
C SER A 180 -1.21 21.50 21.10
N LYS A 181 -2.49 21.36 21.50
CA LYS A 181 -2.81 20.77 22.82
C LYS A 181 -2.64 19.27 22.73
N ARG A 182 -1.92 18.68 23.68
CA ARG A 182 -1.74 17.24 23.79
C ARG A 182 -2.41 16.77 25.10
N PHE A 183 -3.15 15.68 25.00
CA PHE A 183 -3.69 14.98 26.16
C PHE A 183 -2.55 14.34 26.94
N ASP A 184 -2.53 14.53 28.26
CA ASP A 184 -1.56 13.89 29.16
C ASP A 184 -2.24 12.74 29.93
N PRO A 185 -2.08 11.49 29.49
CA PRO A 185 -2.70 10.35 30.16
C PRO A 185 -2.11 10.06 31.54
N LYS A 186 -0.84 10.44 31.80
CA LYS A 186 -0.21 10.24 33.09
C LYS A 186 -0.78 11.19 34.15
N LEU A 187 -1.01 12.45 33.76
CA LEU A 187 -1.63 13.44 34.63
C LEU A 187 -3.09 13.05 34.94
N LEU A 188 -3.84 12.60 33.91
CA LEU A 188 -5.20 12.11 34.11
C LEU A 188 -5.25 10.91 35.06
N GLN A 189 -4.32 9.94 34.90
CA GLN A 189 -4.23 8.78 35.81
C GLN A 189 -3.91 9.16 37.25
N ALA A 190 -3.06 10.18 37.43
CA ALA A 190 -2.70 10.65 38.78
C ALA A 190 -3.83 11.44 39.45
N GLU A 191 -4.52 12.31 38.72
CA GLU A 191 -5.54 13.20 39.29
C GLU A 191 -6.94 12.58 39.32
N MET A 192 -7.29 11.74 38.32
CA MET A 192 -8.61 11.16 38.15
C MET A 192 -8.52 9.65 37.76
N PRO A 193 -8.00 8.79 38.66
CA PRO A 193 -7.75 7.38 38.36
C PRO A 193 -9.01 6.63 37.91
N GLU A 194 -10.16 6.87 38.54
CA GLU A 194 -11.41 6.21 38.17
C GLU A 194 -11.88 6.57 36.73
N VAL A 195 -11.64 7.81 36.30
CA VAL A 195 -11.93 8.24 34.93
C VAL A 195 -10.96 7.59 33.97
N TYR A 196 -9.67 7.53 34.31
CA TYR A 196 -8.65 6.90 33.50
C TYR A 196 -8.99 5.43 33.24
N GLU A 197 -9.23 4.64 34.29
CA GLU A 197 -9.54 3.20 34.20
C GLU A 197 -10.80 2.92 33.36
N ARG A 198 -11.79 3.81 33.42
CA ARG A 198 -13.01 3.68 32.62
C ARG A 198 -12.77 3.77 31.11
N TYR A 199 -11.73 4.45 30.67
CA TYR A 199 -11.42 4.71 29.25
C TYR A 199 -10.15 4.04 28.76
N VAL A 200 -9.44 3.29 29.62
CA VAL A 200 -8.32 2.46 29.21
C VAL A 200 -8.83 1.21 28.50
N ILE A 201 -8.26 0.95 27.33
CA ILE A 201 -8.52 -0.26 26.55
C ILE A 201 -7.23 -1.05 26.47
N GLU A 202 -7.23 -2.29 26.92
CA GLU A 202 -6.11 -3.19 26.72
C GLU A 202 -6.01 -3.55 25.24
N GLN A 203 -4.85 -3.25 24.66
CA GLN A 203 -4.54 -3.67 23.29
C GLN A 203 -3.68 -4.94 23.33
N PRO A 204 -3.99 -5.95 22.52
CA PRO A 204 -3.15 -7.14 22.44
C PRO A 204 -1.73 -6.76 22.00
N GLY A 205 -0.73 -7.42 22.61
CA GLY A 205 0.68 -7.23 22.25
C GLY A 205 0.94 -7.56 20.78
N SER A 206 1.86 -6.84 20.14
CA SER A 206 2.27 -7.09 18.76
C SER A 206 3.59 -7.86 18.69
N ARG A 207 3.75 -8.72 17.67
CA ARG A 207 5.03 -9.39 17.39
C ARG A 207 6.03 -8.40 16.78
N ARG A 208 7.21 -8.28 17.38
CA ARG A 208 8.30 -7.46 16.86
C ARG A 208 9.32 -8.35 16.14
N PHE A 209 9.56 -8.09 14.85
CA PHE A 209 10.58 -8.79 14.08
C PHE A 209 11.94 -8.07 14.21
N LEU A 210 12.97 -8.82 14.62
CA LEU A 210 14.34 -8.32 14.75
C LEU A 210 15.28 -9.33 14.06
N VAL A 211 16.04 -8.87 13.08
CA VAL A 211 17.19 -9.63 12.54
C VAL A 211 18.41 -9.35 13.42
N LYS A 212 19.15 -10.42 13.80
CA LYS A 212 20.33 -10.33 14.67
C LYS A 212 21.61 -10.63 13.91
#